data_26dffc18cc46dc77c854154dcf74e98e
#
_entry.id   26dffc18cc46dc77c854154dcf74e98e
#
_cell.length_a   1.000
_cell.length_b   1.000
_cell.length_c   1.000
_cell.angle_alpha   90.00
_cell.angle_beta   90.00
_cell.angle_gamma   90.00
#
_symmetry.space_group_name_H-M   'P 1'
#
loop_
_entity.id
_entity.type
_entity.pdbx_description
1 polymer ?
#
loop_
_entity_poly.entity_id
_entity_poly.type
_entity_poly.pdbx_seq_one_letter_code
_entity_poly.pdbx_strand_id
1 'polypeptide(L)'
;MNRMKTSMAVAAVTAVAAIFAAEAAEAKTAPYTVQDCKGYNSWPMMQAIGQRLVCTYSRGTGHNIGEGVRGVFARSSDDCGKTWSQEVCVADAPDYGEVTIGKGLDGDGAMLLWVRCFGGPKNRHDLYRTKDGTTFEKIATPALSPLPMQITDVFHVPGKGMMSLWFAGNYKDDSSHSWGTLVSEDNGRTWTQTTVEKDLSKADWPTEQSAVYVGDGKILALARTEIHGASGGKQFQLTSTDSGVTWKRERTNIGDILCSTPSLVYDAQTGLVSNYYFERGKGLVKRRVNALAEVWSTPTAWAEPEVVGVGSERPWDTGNVNATVIGRTHFLAYYSGTDPNTAVYALPVLAPGRGK
;
A
#
# COMPACT_ATOMS: atom_id res chain seq x y z
N MET A 1 -23.24 1.53 -66.74
CA MET A 1 -24.06 1.69 -65.52
C MET A 1 -23.60 0.71 -64.46
N ASN A 2 -22.46 0.97 -63.77
CA ASN A 2 -22.00 0.14 -62.65
C ASN A 2 -20.75 0.77 -62.00
N ARG A 3 -20.91 1.94 -61.37
CA ARG A 3 -19.81 2.56 -60.55
C ARG A 3 -20.31 3.33 -59.30
N MET A 4 -21.45 2.88 -58.71
CA MET A 4 -22.01 3.63 -57.58
C MET A 4 -22.44 2.75 -56.38
N LYS A 5 -21.88 1.54 -56.23
CA LYS A 5 -22.21 0.67 -55.07
C LYS A 5 -21.07 0.33 -54.14
N THR A 6 -19.82 0.82 -54.36
CA THR A 6 -18.67 0.44 -53.57
C THR A 6 -18.28 1.50 -52.52
N SER A 7 -18.88 2.69 -52.55
CA SER A 7 -18.48 3.79 -51.65
C SER A 7 -19.27 3.86 -50.33
N MET A 8 -20.39 3.16 -50.18
CA MET A 8 -21.20 3.21 -48.96
C MET A 8 -20.82 2.16 -47.92
N ALA A 9 -20.15 1.08 -48.30
CA ALA A 9 -19.77 0.02 -47.37
C ALA A 9 -18.53 0.36 -46.53
N VAL A 10 -17.61 1.18 -47.06
CA VAL A 10 -16.37 1.57 -46.37
C VAL A 10 -16.61 2.66 -45.29
N ALA A 11 -17.58 3.55 -45.50
CA ALA A 11 -17.92 4.59 -44.55
C ALA A 11 -18.63 4.06 -43.28
N ALA A 12 -19.41 2.96 -43.41
CA ALA A 12 -20.13 2.36 -42.29
C ALA A 12 -19.21 1.56 -41.35
N VAL A 13 -18.16 0.92 -41.88
CA VAL A 13 -17.20 0.14 -41.07
C VAL A 13 -16.27 1.06 -40.25
N THR A 14 -15.89 2.21 -40.81
CA THR A 14 -15.05 3.19 -40.11
C THR A 14 -15.80 3.94 -38.99
N ALA A 15 -17.10 4.17 -39.16
CA ALA A 15 -17.92 4.82 -38.13
C ALA A 15 -18.20 3.89 -36.94
N VAL A 16 -18.39 2.58 -37.17
CA VAL A 16 -18.58 1.60 -36.08
C VAL A 16 -17.29 1.36 -35.31
N ALA A 17 -16.13 1.33 -35.96
CA ALA A 17 -14.84 1.20 -35.29
C ALA A 17 -14.49 2.44 -34.45
N ALA A 18 -14.90 3.65 -34.85
CA ALA A 18 -14.71 4.87 -34.10
C ALA A 18 -15.62 4.96 -32.84
N ILE A 19 -16.84 4.36 -32.92
CA ILE A 19 -17.76 4.30 -31.76
C ILE A 19 -17.27 3.31 -30.72
N PHE A 20 -16.71 2.16 -31.11
CA PHE A 20 -16.11 1.22 -30.16
C PHE A 20 -14.77 1.68 -29.54
N ALA A 21 -14.02 2.56 -30.23
CA ALA A 21 -12.82 3.17 -29.69
C ALA A 21 -13.12 4.32 -28.70
N ALA A 22 -14.30 4.94 -28.78
CA ALA A 22 -14.73 6.00 -27.88
C ALA A 22 -15.34 5.47 -26.55
N GLU A 23 -15.84 4.23 -26.51
CA GLU A 23 -16.35 3.60 -25.29
C GLU A 23 -15.24 3.03 -24.37
N ALA A 24 -13.99 2.93 -24.83
CA ALA A 24 -12.87 2.36 -24.08
C ALA A 24 -12.05 3.39 -23.31
N ALA A 25 -12.36 4.66 -23.36
CA ALA A 25 -11.81 5.66 -22.43
C ALA A 25 -12.73 5.72 -21.20
N GLU A 26 -12.65 4.71 -20.32
CA GLU A 26 -13.17 4.86 -18.95
C GLU A 26 -12.63 6.18 -18.41
N ALA A 27 -13.53 7.12 -18.14
CA ALA A 27 -13.15 8.40 -17.54
C ALA A 27 -12.40 8.08 -16.25
N LYS A 28 -11.08 8.36 -16.20
CA LYS A 28 -10.28 8.17 -15.00
C LYS A 28 -10.97 8.92 -13.88
N THR A 29 -11.42 8.21 -12.85
CA THR A 29 -12.09 8.81 -11.72
C THR A 29 -11.12 9.77 -11.05
N ALA A 30 -11.54 11.03 -10.87
CA ALA A 30 -10.74 11.99 -10.12
C ALA A 30 -10.64 11.54 -8.64
N PRO A 31 -9.51 11.73 -7.99
CA PRO A 31 -9.38 11.41 -6.58
C PRO A 31 -10.23 12.36 -5.73
N TYR A 32 -10.77 11.85 -4.63
CA TYR A 32 -11.41 12.65 -3.60
C TYR A 32 -10.38 13.13 -2.57
N THR A 33 -10.51 14.35 -2.11
CA THR A 33 -9.64 14.91 -1.07
C THR A 33 -10.07 14.36 0.30
N VAL A 34 -9.15 13.70 1.00
CA VAL A 34 -9.33 13.28 2.38
C VAL A 34 -8.92 14.39 3.35
N GLN A 35 -7.74 14.99 3.11
CA GLN A 35 -7.17 16.03 3.95
C GLN A 35 -6.28 16.94 3.12
N ASP A 36 -6.52 18.26 3.19
CA ASP A 36 -5.77 19.29 2.46
C ASP A 36 -5.39 20.50 3.34
N CYS A 37 -5.51 20.37 4.67
CA CYS A 37 -5.09 21.46 5.56
C CYS A 37 -3.59 21.73 5.41
N LYS A 38 -3.21 22.98 5.67
CA LYS A 38 -1.80 23.41 5.62
C LYS A 38 -0.92 22.51 6.49
N GLY A 39 0.19 22.07 5.91
CA GLY A 39 1.20 21.23 6.54
C GLY A 39 1.50 19.97 5.73
N TYR A 40 2.42 19.16 6.24
CA TYR A 40 2.84 17.92 5.60
C TYR A 40 1.93 16.75 6.02
N ASN A 41 0.91 16.47 5.21
CA ASN A 41 -0.02 15.35 5.38
C ASN A 41 0.48 14.17 4.54
N SER A 42 0.81 13.03 5.16
CA SER A 42 1.59 11.98 4.50
C SER A 42 1.33 10.59 5.03
N TRP A 43 1.86 9.61 4.29
CA TRP A 43 1.82 8.18 4.60
C TRP A 43 0.42 7.67 4.98
N PRO A 44 -0.59 7.89 4.11
CA PRO A 44 -1.93 7.46 4.46
C PRO A 44 -2.05 5.93 4.48
N MET A 45 -2.83 5.43 5.44
CA MET A 45 -3.28 4.05 5.52
C MET A 45 -4.80 4.03 5.42
N MET A 46 -5.35 3.26 4.48
CA MET A 46 -6.79 3.16 4.29
C MET A 46 -7.28 1.74 4.53
N GLN A 47 -8.30 1.61 5.37
CA GLN A 47 -8.93 0.35 5.68
C GLN A 47 -10.46 0.47 5.60
N ALA A 48 -11.11 -0.51 4.99
CA ALA A 48 -12.55 -0.67 5.03
C ALA A 48 -12.96 -1.43 6.30
N ILE A 49 -13.89 -0.87 7.06
CA ILE A 49 -14.61 -1.53 8.17
C ILE A 49 -16.04 -1.73 7.67
N GLY A 50 -16.37 -2.92 7.18
CA GLY A 50 -17.61 -3.14 6.44
C GLY A 50 -17.68 -2.26 5.20
N GLN A 51 -18.66 -1.35 5.13
CA GLN A 51 -18.83 -0.39 4.03
C GLN A 51 -18.19 0.99 4.30
N ARG A 52 -17.71 1.23 5.52
CA ARG A 52 -17.06 2.47 5.91
C ARG A 52 -15.58 2.45 5.55
N LEU A 53 -15.10 3.50 4.90
CA LEU A 53 -13.68 3.75 4.72
C LEU A 53 -13.13 4.52 5.93
N VAL A 54 -11.99 4.09 6.44
CA VAL A 54 -11.21 4.81 7.46
C VAL A 54 -9.84 5.09 6.86
N CYS A 55 -9.48 6.36 6.75
CA CYS A 55 -8.19 6.81 6.29
C CYS A 55 -7.43 7.47 7.44
N THR A 56 -6.29 6.89 7.81
CA THR A 56 -5.37 7.46 8.79
C THR A 56 -4.16 8.05 8.06
N TYR A 57 -3.57 9.11 8.59
CA TYR A 57 -2.42 9.78 8.01
C TYR A 57 -1.61 10.49 9.08
N SER A 58 -0.34 10.74 8.77
CA SER A 58 0.55 11.53 9.63
C SER A 58 0.52 12.98 9.20
N ARG A 59 0.53 13.91 10.16
CA ARG A 59 0.61 15.34 9.91
C ARG A 59 1.76 15.98 10.68
N GLY A 60 2.63 16.68 9.97
CA GLY A 60 3.81 17.33 10.51
C GLY A 60 4.22 18.55 9.70
N THR A 61 5.47 18.96 9.86
CA THR A 61 6.02 20.19 9.25
C THR A 61 6.79 19.97 7.96
N GLY A 62 7.17 18.72 7.64
CA GLY A 62 7.92 18.39 6.44
C GLY A 62 8.14 16.88 6.29
N HIS A 63 8.83 16.49 5.22
CA HIS A 63 9.08 15.09 4.89
C HIS A 63 10.04 14.41 5.87
N ASN A 64 11.04 15.13 6.37
CA ASN A 64 12.08 14.53 7.21
C ASN A 64 11.49 14.02 8.51
N ILE A 65 11.61 12.70 8.69
CA ILE A 65 11.23 12.01 9.92
C ILE A 65 12.30 12.32 10.97
N GLY A 66 11.92 13.00 12.05
CA GLY A 66 12.84 13.42 13.12
C GLY A 66 13.03 14.94 13.22
N GLU A 67 12.58 15.70 12.24
CA GLU A 67 12.51 17.15 12.31
C GLU A 67 11.09 17.60 12.69
N GLY A 68 10.90 17.90 13.97
CA GLY A 68 9.62 18.34 14.50
C GLY A 68 8.69 17.20 14.94
N VAL A 69 7.72 17.58 15.76
CA VAL A 69 6.67 16.69 16.26
C VAL A 69 5.67 16.39 15.14
N ARG A 70 5.23 15.15 15.08
CA ARG A 70 4.29 14.67 14.07
C ARG A 70 3.24 13.80 14.76
N GLY A 71 1.96 14.09 14.52
CA GLY A 71 0.83 13.31 15.02
C GLY A 71 0.20 12.43 13.95
N VAL A 72 -0.62 11.47 14.38
CA VAL A 72 -1.45 10.61 13.55
C VAL A 72 -2.91 10.98 13.73
N PHE A 73 -3.59 11.17 12.62
CA PHE A 73 -4.99 11.57 12.56
C PHE A 73 -5.78 10.63 11.65
N ALA A 74 -7.11 10.68 11.78
CA ALA A 74 -8.02 9.85 10.99
C ALA A 74 -9.24 10.63 10.53
N ARG A 75 -9.79 10.22 9.39
CA ARG A 75 -11.13 10.59 8.90
C ARG A 75 -11.84 9.35 8.38
N SER A 76 -13.16 9.32 8.43
CA SER A 76 -13.98 8.24 7.92
C SER A 76 -14.97 8.73 6.86
N SER A 77 -15.40 7.81 5.99
CA SER A 77 -16.35 8.07 4.92
C SER A 77 -17.36 6.92 4.83
N ASP A 78 -18.65 7.26 4.75
CA ASP A 78 -19.75 6.31 4.56
C ASP A 78 -20.31 6.33 3.13
N ASP A 79 -19.75 7.14 2.23
CA ASP A 79 -20.23 7.36 0.86
C ASP A 79 -19.17 7.02 -0.21
N CYS A 80 -18.36 5.99 0.07
CA CYS A 80 -17.29 5.55 -0.83
C CYS A 80 -16.21 6.62 -1.09
N GLY A 81 -15.87 7.40 -0.08
CA GLY A 81 -14.76 8.35 -0.12
C GLY A 81 -15.11 9.71 -0.73
N LYS A 82 -16.38 9.97 -1.08
CA LYS A 82 -16.80 11.24 -1.67
C LYS A 82 -16.76 12.38 -0.65
N THR A 83 -17.19 12.10 0.58
CA THR A 83 -17.12 13.04 1.71
C THR A 83 -16.47 12.37 2.91
N TRP A 84 -15.83 13.18 3.76
CA TRP A 84 -15.07 12.72 4.90
C TRP A 84 -15.53 13.41 6.19
N SER A 85 -15.52 12.66 7.29
CA SER A 85 -15.86 13.16 8.62
C SER A 85 -14.93 14.30 9.07
N GLN A 86 -15.24 14.90 10.19
CA GLN A 86 -14.26 15.69 10.93
C GLN A 86 -13.07 14.82 11.33
N GLU A 87 -11.89 15.45 11.39
CA GLU A 87 -10.65 14.82 11.78
C GLU A 87 -10.70 14.41 13.26
N VAL A 88 -10.20 13.21 13.57
CA VAL A 88 -9.97 12.77 14.96
C VAL A 88 -8.49 12.49 15.16
N CYS A 89 -7.98 12.78 16.35
CA CYS A 89 -6.61 12.48 16.74
C CYS A 89 -6.53 11.01 17.17
N VAL A 90 -5.56 10.28 16.60
CA VAL A 90 -5.25 8.89 16.97
C VAL A 90 -4.09 8.86 17.94
N ALA A 91 -3.01 9.60 17.64
CA ALA A 91 -1.80 9.70 18.43
C ALA A 91 -1.15 11.07 18.20
N ASP A 92 -0.79 11.76 19.29
CA ASP A 92 -0.13 13.08 19.24
C ASP A 92 0.65 13.30 20.55
N ALA A 93 1.66 12.47 20.77
CA ALA A 93 2.51 12.58 21.94
C ALA A 93 3.55 13.71 21.76
N PRO A 94 3.65 14.67 22.68
CA PRO A 94 4.41 15.92 22.46
C PRO A 94 5.91 15.72 22.20
N ASP A 95 6.49 14.62 22.66
CA ASP A 95 7.93 14.36 22.53
C ASP A 95 8.26 13.39 21.37
N TYR A 96 7.29 13.01 20.55
CA TYR A 96 7.48 12.02 19.49
C TYR A 96 7.07 12.54 18.12
N GLY A 97 7.81 12.08 17.10
CA GLY A 97 7.27 11.99 15.75
C GLY A 97 6.48 10.70 15.63
N GLU A 98 5.24 10.77 15.19
CA GLU A 98 4.36 9.62 15.06
C GLU A 98 3.94 9.42 13.60
N VAL A 99 4.08 8.20 13.09
CA VAL A 99 3.84 7.87 11.69
C VAL A 99 3.01 6.61 11.57
N THR A 100 1.97 6.65 10.74
CA THR A 100 1.24 5.46 10.32
C THR A 100 2.13 4.57 9.46
N ILE A 101 2.17 3.26 9.70
CA ILE A 101 3.10 2.36 9.01
C ILE A 101 2.48 1.07 8.50
N GLY A 102 1.35 0.64 9.03
CA GLY A 102 0.64 -0.56 8.62
C GLY A 102 -0.77 -0.62 9.19
N LYS A 103 -1.65 -1.28 8.50
CA LYS A 103 -3.06 -1.44 8.88
C LYS A 103 -3.58 -2.84 8.53
N GLY A 104 -4.73 -3.20 9.05
CA GLY A 104 -5.45 -4.42 8.69
C GLY A 104 -6.71 -4.55 9.52
N LEU A 105 -7.32 -5.73 9.48
CA LEU A 105 -8.46 -6.05 10.32
C LEU A 105 -8.07 -7.12 11.36
N ASP A 106 -8.64 -7.01 12.55
CA ASP A 106 -8.59 -8.08 13.54
C ASP A 106 -9.65 -9.17 13.27
N GLY A 107 -9.68 -10.21 14.09
CA GLY A 107 -10.64 -11.31 13.96
C GLY A 107 -12.11 -10.90 14.15
N ASP A 108 -12.36 -9.73 14.74
CA ASP A 108 -13.71 -9.18 14.94
C ASP A 108 -14.11 -8.17 13.85
N GLY A 109 -13.23 -7.94 12.86
CA GLY A 109 -13.44 -6.98 11.77
C GLY A 109 -13.18 -5.52 12.15
N ALA A 110 -12.56 -5.26 13.29
CA ALA A 110 -12.11 -3.91 13.66
C ALA A 110 -10.75 -3.61 12.98
N MET A 111 -10.55 -2.34 12.63
CA MET A 111 -9.27 -1.90 12.08
C MET A 111 -8.18 -1.89 13.13
N LEU A 112 -7.04 -2.46 12.79
CA LEU A 112 -5.77 -2.32 13.47
C LEU A 112 -4.89 -1.32 12.73
N LEU A 113 -4.14 -0.51 13.47
CA LEU A 113 -3.22 0.49 12.94
C LEU A 113 -1.91 0.48 13.72
N TRP A 114 -0.81 0.15 13.06
CA TRP A 114 0.52 0.35 13.59
C TRP A 114 0.94 1.81 13.48
N VAL A 115 1.41 2.37 14.59
CA VAL A 115 2.00 3.70 14.69
C VAL A 115 3.44 3.58 15.19
N ARG A 116 4.37 4.09 14.39
CA ARG A 116 5.77 4.23 14.81
C ARG A 116 5.94 5.53 15.56
N CYS A 117 6.46 5.46 16.80
CA CYS A 117 6.81 6.60 17.65
C CYS A 117 8.34 6.68 17.73
N PHE A 118 8.92 7.80 17.29
CA PHE A 118 10.38 7.99 17.23
C PHE A 118 10.77 9.42 17.61
N GLY A 119 12.09 9.61 17.88
CA GLY A 119 12.66 10.91 18.26
C GLY A 119 12.43 11.30 19.71
N GLY A 120 11.65 10.53 20.47
CA GLY A 120 11.42 10.71 21.90
C GLY A 120 12.39 9.87 22.76
N PRO A 121 12.11 9.79 24.07
CA PRO A 121 12.97 9.09 25.02
C PRO A 121 13.22 7.60 24.71
N LYS A 122 12.22 6.93 24.10
CA LYS A 122 12.31 5.53 23.71
C LYS A 122 11.47 5.26 22.47
N ASN A 123 12.13 5.03 21.33
CA ASN A 123 11.44 4.64 20.13
C ASN A 123 10.65 3.33 20.33
N ARG A 124 9.44 3.27 19.78
CA ARG A 124 8.52 2.13 19.93
C ARG A 124 7.53 2.06 18.79
N HIS A 125 6.77 0.97 18.77
CA HIS A 125 5.59 0.81 17.92
C HIS A 125 4.38 0.60 18.83
N ASP A 126 3.36 1.42 18.62
CA ASP A 126 2.07 1.30 19.28
C ASP A 126 1.05 0.72 18.29
N LEU A 127 0.22 -0.20 18.75
CA LEU A 127 -0.90 -0.76 17.97
C LEU A 127 -2.19 -0.16 18.49
N TYR A 128 -2.92 0.48 17.59
CA TYR A 128 -4.25 1.03 17.83
C TYR A 128 -5.32 0.17 17.20
N ARG A 129 -6.51 0.19 17.79
CA ARG A 129 -7.71 -0.52 17.34
C ARG A 129 -8.89 0.43 17.26
N THR A 130 -9.70 0.31 16.21
CA THR A 130 -10.97 1.04 16.08
C THR A 130 -12.03 0.17 15.41
N LYS A 131 -13.28 0.31 15.89
CA LYS A 131 -14.45 -0.35 15.29
C LYS A 131 -15.22 0.56 14.33
N ASP A 132 -15.01 1.87 14.45
CA ASP A 132 -15.84 2.88 13.81
C ASP A 132 -15.04 3.95 13.05
N GLY A 133 -13.69 3.97 13.19
CA GLY A 133 -12.84 4.99 12.61
C GLY A 133 -12.90 6.36 13.30
N THR A 134 -13.58 6.46 14.44
CA THR A 134 -13.75 7.70 15.20
C THR A 134 -13.16 7.62 16.60
N THR A 135 -13.14 6.42 17.18
CA THR A 135 -12.56 6.15 18.50
C THR A 135 -11.44 5.14 18.34
N PHE A 136 -10.23 5.51 18.75
CA PHE A 136 -9.04 4.66 18.67
C PHE A 136 -8.54 4.31 20.06
N GLU A 137 -8.37 3.01 20.33
CA GLU A 137 -7.81 2.48 21.55
C GLU A 137 -6.40 1.94 21.29
N LYS A 138 -5.42 2.34 22.09
CA LYS A 138 -4.10 1.72 22.06
C LYS A 138 -4.16 0.38 22.79
N ILE A 139 -3.99 -0.73 22.07
CA ILE A 139 -4.16 -2.08 22.60
C ILE A 139 -2.84 -2.81 22.89
N ALA A 140 -1.72 -2.38 22.27
CA ALA A 140 -0.41 -2.99 22.49
C ALA A 140 0.74 -2.01 22.26
N THR A 141 1.84 -2.25 22.95
CA THR A 141 3.17 -1.68 22.71
C THR A 141 4.19 -2.82 22.88
N PRO A 142 4.38 -3.67 21.87
CA PRO A 142 5.21 -4.86 22.00
C PRO A 142 6.69 -4.51 22.18
N ALA A 143 7.39 -5.28 22.99
CA ALA A 143 8.85 -5.20 23.14
C ALA A 143 9.50 -5.95 21.97
N LEU A 144 10.01 -5.22 20.98
CA LEU A 144 10.59 -5.77 19.75
C LEU A 144 12.11 -5.65 19.75
N SER A 145 12.80 -6.71 19.26
CA SER A 145 14.25 -6.73 19.12
C SER A 145 14.68 -7.61 17.93
N PRO A 146 15.34 -7.04 16.88
CA PRO A 146 15.65 -5.63 16.73
C PRO A 146 14.38 -4.77 16.65
N LEU A 147 14.49 -3.49 17.04
CA LEU A 147 13.36 -2.58 16.84
C LEU A 147 13.15 -2.34 15.34
N PRO A 148 11.99 -2.68 14.76
CA PRO A 148 11.74 -2.44 13.35
C PRO A 148 11.84 -0.97 12.95
N MET A 149 12.28 -0.73 11.72
CA MET A 149 12.12 0.57 11.07
C MET A 149 10.63 0.80 10.77
N GLN A 150 9.97 -0.22 10.22
CA GLN A 150 8.53 -0.25 10.04
C GLN A 150 7.99 -1.67 10.26
N ILE A 151 6.70 -1.72 10.62
CA ILE A 151 5.84 -2.90 10.60
C ILE A 151 4.80 -2.65 9.51
N THR A 152 4.56 -3.64 8.66
CA THR A 152 3.67 -3.48 7.50
C THR A 152 2.23 -3.90 7.81
N ASP A 153 1.39 -3.97 6.78
CA ASP A 153 -0.03 -4.30 6.93
C ASP A 153 -0.25 -5.63 7.67
N VAL A 154 -1.33 -5.68 8.45
CA VAL A 154 -1.79 -6.89 9.16
C VAL A 154 -2.68 -7.69 8.23
N PHE A 155 -2.43 -8.97 8.10
CA PHE A 155 -3.28 -9.90 7.35
C PHE A 155 -3.48 -11.21 8.13
N HIS A 156 -4.56 -11.91 7.81
CA HIS A 156 -4.90 -13.18 8.48
C HIS A 156 -4.25 -14.37 7.79
N VAL A 157 -3.67 -15.26 8.60
CA VAL A 157 -3.14 -16.55 8.17
C VAL A 157 -3.89 -17.65 8.93
N PRO A 158 -4.75 -18.46 8.27
CA PRO A 158 -5.52 -19.52 8.93
C PRO A 158 -4.62 -20.48 9.73
N GLY A 159 -5.01 -20.74 10.98
CA GLY A 159 -4.26 -21.58 11.90
C GLY A 159 -3.03 -20.94 12.55
N LYS A 160 -2.71 -19.68 12.20
CA LYS A 160 -1.61 -18.90 12.80
C LYS A 160 -2.09 -17.61 13.46
N GLY A 161 -3.28 -17.12 13.10
CA GLY A 161 -3.79 -15.84 13.56
C GLY A 161 -3.44 -14.69 12.61
N MET A 162 -3.07 -13.54 13.17
CA MET A 162 -2.69 -12.35 12.41
C MET A 162 -1.18 -12.31 12.19
N MET A 163 -0.77 -11.83 11.04
CA MET A 163 0.63 -11.64 10.68
C MET A 163 0.86 -10.26 10.11
N SER A 164 2.03 -9.69 10.41
CA SER A 164 2.64 -8.54 9.73
C SER A 164 4.07 -8.88 9.35
N LEU A 165 4.59 -8.26 8.31
CA LEU A 165 6.03 -8.27 8.05
C LEU A 165 6.66 -7.04 8.70
N TRP A 166 7.96 -7.11 8.95
CA TRP A 166 8.75 -6.00 9.48
C TRP A 166 10.12 -5.97 8.84
N PHE A 167 10.74 -4.79 8.83
CA PHE A 167 12.14 -4.64 8.47
C PHE A 167 12.84 -3.69 9.44
N ALA A 168 14.12 -3.93 9.67
CA ALA A 168 14.98 -3.13 10.55
C ALA A 168 16.33 -2.90 9.89
N GLY A 169 16.94 -1.75 10.18
CA GLY A 169 18.21 -1.32 9.61
C GLY A 169 18.30 0.20 9.58
N ASN A 170 19.25 0.71 8.82
CA ASN A 170 19.47 2.14 8.66
C ASN A 170 19.68 2.43 7.17
N TYR A 171 18.91 3.35 6.60
CA TYR A 171 19.06 3.76 5.20
C TYR A 171 20.43 4.38 4.84
N LYS A 172 21.20 4.79 5.84
CA LYS A 172 22.54 5.38 5.66
C LYS A 172 23.67 4.35 5.65
N ASP A 173 23.42 3.16 6.19
CA ASP A 173 24.43 2.10 6.31
C ASP A 173 24.25 1.09 5.15
N ASP A 174 25.31 0.35 4.84
CA ASP A 174 25.30 -0.68 3.80
C ASP A 174 25.25 -2.11 4.37
N SER A 175 25.10 -2.26 5.67
CA SER A 175 25.13 -3.55 6.36
C SER A 175 24.14 -3.61 7.54
N SER A 176 24.00 -4.81 8.08
CA SER A 176 23.18 -5.05 9.29
C SER A 176 21.67 -4.83 9.11
N HIS A 177 21.16 -5.03 7.90
CA HIS A 177 19.75 -4.99 7.62
C HIS A 177 19.09 -6.35 7.86
N SER A 178 17.85 -6.30 8.31
CA SER A 178 17.08 -7.51 8.59
C SER A 178 15.61 -7.31 8.28
N TRP A 179 14.90 -8.42 8.10
CA TRP A 179 13.46 -8.45 8.00
C TRP A 179 12.89 -9.74 8.56
N GLY A 180 11.60 -9.76 8.82
CA GLY A 180 10.95 -10.93 9.35
C GLY A 180 9.45 -10.78 9.53
N THR A 181 8.89 -11.60 10.41
CA THR A 181 7.45 -11.69 10.68
C THR A 181 7.12 -11.32 12.12
N LEU A 182 5.94 -10.76 12.32
CA LEU A 182 5.24 -10.64 13.60
C LEU A 182 3.97 -11.47 13.52
N VAL A 183 3.70 -12.28 14.52
CA VAL A 183 2.50 -13.12 14.60
C VAL A 183 1.78 -12.85 15.92
N SER A 184 0.46 -12.71 15.86
CA SER A 184 -0.44 -12.60 17.00
C SER A 184 -1.54 -13.65 16.92
N GLU A 185 -1.70 -14.42 17.98
CA GLU A 185 -2.74 -15.44 18.13
C GLU A 185 -3.89 -14.97 19.04
N ASP A 186 -3.77 -13.78 19.63
CA ASP A 186 -4.69 -13.23 20.63
C ASP A 186 -5.34 -11.90 20.21
N ASN A 187 -5.59 -11.77 18.92
CA ASN A 187 -6.28 -10.63 18.32
C ASN A 187 -5.53 -9.29 18.50
N GLY A 188 -4.20 -9.32 18.38
CA GLY A 188 -3.32 -8.14 18.38
C GLY A 188 -2.82 -7.71 19.75
N ARG A 189 -3.14 -8.42 20.83
CA ARG A 189 -2.71 -8.03 22.18
C ARG A 189 -1.25 -8.35 22.42
N THR A 190 -0.79 -9.49 21.94
CA THR A 190 0.63 -9.87 22.00
C THR A 190 1.16 -10.26 20.63
N TRP A 191 2.46 -10.06 20.41
CA TRP A 191 3.11 -10.31 19.13
C TRP A 191 4.43 -11.03 19.33
N THR A 192 4.62 -12.11 18.61
CA THR A 192 5.87 -12.86 18.55
C THR A 192 6.65 -12.42 17.30
N GLN A 193 7.88 -11.93 17.51
CA GLN A 193 8.78 -11.50 16.46
C GLN A 193 9.71 -12.62 16.03
N THR A 194 9.81 -12.87 14.72
CA THR A 194 10.75 -13.83 14.13
C THR A 194 11.55 -13.13 13.04
N THR A 195 12.88 -13.28 13.04
CA THR A 195 13.75 -12.82 11.98
C THR A 195 13.83 -13.88 10.89
N VAL A 196 13.57 -13.49 9.64
CA VAL A 196 13.67 -14.36 8.45
C VAL A 196 15.06 -14.28 7.84
N GLU A 197 15.54 -13.07 7.56
CA GLU A 197 16.91 -12.81 7.09
C GLU A 197 17.53 -11.67 7.87
N LYS A 198 18.84 -11.75 8.09
CA LYS A 198 19.65 -10.74 8.78
C LYS A 198 21.00 -10.55 8.10
N ASP A 199 21.71 -9.52 8.53
CA ASP A 199 23.04 -9.17 8.04
C ASP A 199 23.06 -8.93 6.51
N LEU A 200 21.93 -8.40 6.00
CA LEU A 200 21.77 -8.12 4.58
C LEU A 200 22.49 -6.83 4.20
N SER A 201 23.00 -6.81 2.97
CA SER A 201 23.40 -5.57 2.32
C SER A 201 22.15 -4.70 2.03
N LYS A 202 22.37 -3.39 1.86
CA LYS A 202 21.29 -2.48 1.43
C LYS A 202 20.65 -2.92 0.10
N ALA A 203 21.46 -3.52 -0.79
CA ALA A 203 21.01 -4.03 -2.07
C ALA A 203 20.02 -5.19 -1.94
N ASP A 204 20.15 -5.99 -0.90
CA ASP A 204 19.34 -7.20 -0.66
C ASP A 204 18.24 -7.03 0.36
N TRP A 205 18.09 -5.83 0.88
CA TRP A 205 17.13 -5.50 1.94
C TRP A 205 15.73 -5.26 1.37
N PRO A 206 14.74 -6.13 1.65
CA PRO A 206 13.37 -5.94 1.22
C PRO A 206 12.65 -5.03 2.22
N THR A 207 12.51 -3.75 1.89
CA THR A 207 11.84 -2.76 2.73
C THR A 207 10.37 -2.58 2.34
N GLU A 208 9.59 -1.98 3.22
CA GLU A 208 8.21 -1.52 2.97
C GLU A 208 7.36 -2.58 2.23
N GLN A 209 7.32 -3.78 2.80
CA GLN A 209 6.61 -4.91 2.19
C GLN A 209 5.09 -4.69 2.21
N SER A 210 4.41 -5.21 1.18
CA SER A 210 2.97 -5.43 1.18
C SER A 210 2.70 -6.90 0.96
N ALA A 211 1.94 -7.54 1.84
CA ALA A 211 1.72 -8.98 1.85
C ALA A 211 0.23 -9.33 1.83
N VAL A 212 -0.09 -10.46 1.18
CA VAL A 212 -1.42 -11.04 1.14
C VAL A 212 -1.35 -12.56 1.32
N TYR A 213 -2.27 -13.11 2.11
CA TYR A 213 -2.49 -14.56 2.15
C TYR A 213 -3.31 -14.98 0.93
N VAL A 214 -2.83 -15.97 0.19
CA VAL A 214 -3.43 -16.39 -1.09
C VAL A 214 -4.00 -17.81 -1.06
N GLY A 215 -4.10 -18.43 0.11
CA GLY A 215 -4.66 -19.76 0.30
C GLY A 215 -3.61 -20.85 0.47
N ASP A 216 -3.99 -22.00 0.98
CA ASP A 216 -3.18 -23.23 1.11
C ASP A 216 -1.80 -23.01 1.78
N GLY A 217 -1.75 -22.19 2.83
CA GLY A 217 -0.51 -21.81 3.50
C GLY A 217 0.40 -20.88 2.70
N LYS A 218 -0.06 -20.39 1.56
CA LYS A 218 0.73 -19.53 0.67
C LYS A 218 0.55 -18.06 1.01
N ILE A 219 1.68 -17.34 1.04
CA ILE A 219 1.72 -15.89 1.23
C ILE A 219 2.56 -15.30 0.10
N LEU A 220 2.04 -14.26 -0.54
CA LEU A 220 2.75 -13.45 -1.51
C LEU A 220 3.00 -12.06 -0.92
N ALA A 221 4.24 -11.58 -1.02
CA ALA A 221 4.55 -10.20 -0.72
C ALA A 221 5.42 -9.58 -1.81
N LEU A 222 5.24 -8.28 -2.03
CA LEU A 222 6.19 -7.45 -2.75
C LEU A 222 6.88 -6.51 -1.77
N ALA A 223 8.15 -6.22 -2.03
CA ALA A 223 8.94 -5.33 -1.20
C ALA A 223 9.70 -4.32 -2.05
N ARG A 224 9.83 -3.12 -1.51
CA ARG A 224 10.65 -2.06 -2.09
C ARG A 224 12.13 -2.46 -2.04
N THR A 225 12.91 -1.94 -2.98
CA THR A 225 14.38 -2.00 -2.96
C THR A 225 14.96 -0.64 -2.60
N GLU A 226 16.10 -0.64 -1.91
CA GLU A 226 16.82 0.59 -1.56
C GLU A 226 17.90 0.98 -2.61
N ILE A 227 18.00 0.23 -3.69
CA ILE A 227 18.81 0.62 -4.84
C ILE A 227 17.95 1.39 -5.82
N HIS A 228 18.37 2.61 -6.14
CA HIS A 228 17.68 3.51 -7.05
C HIS A 228 18.52 3.77 -8.29
N GLY A 229 17.85 3.96 -9.45
CA GLY A 229 18.47 4.28 -10.71
C GLY A 229 18.36 3.19 -11.77
N ALA A 230 18.86 3.50 -12.99
CA ALA A 230 18.70 2.67 -14.19
C ALA A 230 19.32 1.27 -14.09
N SER A 231 20.20 1.04 -13.12
CA SER A 231 21.01 -0.18 -13.03
C SER A 231 20.48 -1.29 -12.14
N GLY A 232 19.33 -1.12 -11.45
CA GLY A 232 18.94 -2.27 -10.64
C GLY A 232 17.81 -2.21 -9.66
N GLY A 233 17.14 -1.09 -9.48
CA GLY A 233 16.12 -0.90 -8.47
C GLY A 233 14.81 -1.65 -8.70
N LYS A 234 14.84 -2.97 -8.86
CA LYS A 234 13.63 -3.78 -9.01
C LYS A 234 13.11 -4.26 -7.67
N GLN A 235 11.78 -4.25 -7.50
CA GLN A 235 11.13 -4.79 -6.33
C GLN A 235 11.51 -6.26 -6.07
N PHE A 236 11.45 -6.67 -4.81
CA PHE A 236 11.50 -8.08 -4.44
C PHE A 236 10.10 -8.68 -4.41
N GLN A 237 10.02 -9.94 -4.78
CA GLN A 237 8.91 -10.82 -4.46
C GLN A 237 9.34 -11.77 -3.36
N LEU A 238 8.55 -11.84 -2.29
CA LEU A 238 8.72 -12.73 -1.16
C LEU A 238 7.58 -13.74 -1.18
N THR A 239 7.89 -15.02 -1.09
CA THR A 239 6.87 -16.09 -1.08
C THR A 239 7.11 -17.05 0.06
N SER A 240 6.02 -17.50 0.67
CA SER A 240 6.00 -18.60 1.64
C SER A 240 4.96 -19.63 1.22
N THR A 241 5.21 -20.91 1.44
CA THR A 241 4.28 -22.03 1.18
C THR A 241 3.86 -22.75 2.45
N ASP A 242 4.30 -22.31 3.60
CA ASP A 242 4.14 -22.97 4.90
C ASP A 242 3.63 -22.02 6.00
N SER A 243 2.71 -21.11 5.60
CA SER A 243 2.08 -20.12 6.48
C SER A 243 3.09 -19.18 7.15
N GLY A 244 4.13 -18.77 6.40
CA GLY A 244 5.10 -17.77 6.84
C GLY A 244 6.24 -18.30 7.71
N VAL A 245 6.46 -19.62 7.76
CA VAL A 245 7.58 -20.22 8.50
C VAL A 245 8.89 -20.08 7.72
N THR A 246 8.87 -20.42 6.44
CA THR A 246 10.01 -20.24 5.54
C THR A 246 9.65 -19.33 4.37
N TRP A 247 10.66 -18.64 3.84
CA TRP A 247 10.47 -17.63 2.82
C TRP A 247 11.51 -17.74 1.71
N LYS A 248 11.08 -17.47 0.47
CA LYS A 248 11.92 -17.30 -0.70
C LYS A 248 11.87 -15.84 -1.13
N ARG A 249 13.02 -15.24 -1.44
CA ARG A 249 13.15 -13.87 -1.93
C ARG A 249 13.74 -13.87 -3.34
N GLU A 250 13.06 -13.22 -4.27
CA GLU A 250 13.46 -13.14 -5.68
C GLU A 250 13.27 -11.72 -6.21
N ARG A 251 14.00 -11.37 -7.27
CA ARG A 251 13.82 -10.09 -7.97
C ARG A 251 12.66 -10.19 -8.97
N THR A 252 11.87 -9.13 -9.07
CA THR A 252 10.82 -8.98 -10.08
C THR A 252 11.36 -8.23 -11.32
N ASN A 253 10.48 -8.01 -12.32
CA ASN A 253 10.73 -7.06 -13.41
C ASN A 253 10.27 -5.62 -13.09
N ILE A 254 9.68 -5.35 -11.91
CA ILE A 254 9.12 -4.06 -11.54
C ILE A 254 10.24 -3.12 -11.10
N GLY A 255 10.59 -2.14 -11.95
CA GLY A 255 11.67 -1.18 -11.70
C GLY A 255 11.26 0.29 -11.80
N ASP A 256 10.00 0.56 -12.12
CA ASP A 256 9.45 1.90 -12.33
C ASP A 256 8.77 2.49 -11.07
N ILE A 257 9.21 2.10 -9.90
CA ILE A 257 8.55 2.45 -8.62
C ILE A 257 9.22 3.62 -7.89
N LEU A 258 10.49 3.85 -8.06
CA LEU A 258 11.31 4.91 -7.44
C LEU A 258 10.91 5.23 -5.97
N CYS A 259 11.43 4.47 -5.02
CA CYS A 259 11.26 4.70 -3.58
C CYS A 259 9.80 4.75 -3.08
N SER A 260 8.85 4.15 -3.77
CA SER A 260 7.46 4.05 -3.31
C SER A 260 7.13 2.65 -2.82
N THR A 261 6.21 2.55 -1.88
CA THR A 261 5.71 1.30 -1.32
C THR A 261 4.83 0.58 -2.33
N PRO A 262 4.94 -0.74 -2.50
CA PRO A 262 3.90 -1.54 -3.15
C PRO A 262 2.65 -1.64 -2.26
N SER A 263 1.50 -1.89 -2.86
CA SER A 263 0.27 -2.26 -2.16
C SER A 263 -0.44 -3.37 -2.93
N LEU A 264 -0.47 -4.57 -2.36
CA LEU A 264 -1.06 -5.75 -2.95
C LEU A 264 -2.54 -5.88 -2.58
N VAL A 265 -3.33 -6.27 -3.56
CA VAL A 265 -4.70 -6.75 -3.39
C VAL A 265 -4.83 -8.08 -4.11
N TYR A 266 -5.30 -9.11 -3.42
CA TYR A 266 -5.60 -10.41 -4.00
C TYR A 266 -7.10 -10.66 -3.99
N ASP A 267 -7.65 -11.01 -5.13
CA ASP A 267 -9.04 -11.43 -5.29
C ASP A 267 -9.10 -12.96 -5.47
N ALA A 268 -9.51 -13.65 -4.42
CA ALA A 268 -9.63 -15.11 -4.42
C ALA A 268 -10.70 -15.64 -5.38
N GLN A 269 -11.72 -14.83 -5.75
CA GLN A 269 -12.76 -15.26 -6.67
C GLN A 269 -12.26 -15.30 -8.12
N THR A 270 -11.41 -14.34 -8.49
CA THR A 270 -10.83 -14.28 -9.84
C THR A 270 -9.46 -14.93 -9.94
N GLY A 271 -8.75 -15.08 -8.82
CA GLY A 271 -7.35 -15.52 -8.77
C GLY A 271 -6.38 -14.44 -9.26
N LEU A 272 -6.83 -13.18 -9.34
CA LEU A 272 -6.01 -12.07 -9.78
C LEU A 272 -5.33 -11.39 -8.58
N VAL A 273 -4.10 -10.96 -8.79
CA VAL A 273 -3.36 -10.10 -7.88
C VAL A 273 -3.10 -8.75 -8.56
N SER A 274 -3.37 -7.67 -7.82
CA SER A 274 -3.09 -6.30 -8.23
C SER A 274 -2.00 -5.73 -7.36
N ASN A 275 -0.97 -5.15 -7.97
CA ASN A 275 0.06 -4.35 -7.29
C ASN A 275 -0.14 -2.88 -7.63
N TYR A 276 -0.42 -2.07 -6.63
CA TYR A 276 -0.53 -0.61 -6.74
C TYR A 276 0.74 0.04 -6.21
N TYR A 277 1.21 1.08 -6.86
CA TYR A 277 2.37 1.85 -6.45
C TYR A 277 2.39 3.23 -7.09
N PHE A 278 3.22 4.11 -6.56
CA PHE A 278 3.41 5.44 -7.09
C PHE A 278 4.76 5.50 -7.83
N GLU A 279 4.77 5.92 -9.08
CA GLU A 279 6.03 6.24 -9.78
C GLU A 279 6.40 7.69 -9.43
N ARG A 280 7.22 7.86 -8.39
CA ARG A 280 7.77 9.15 -7.98
C ARG A 280 8.61 9.75 -9.10
N GLY A 281 8.66 11.08 -9.20
CA GLY A 281 9.33 11.78 -10.30
C GLY A 281 8.50 11.91 -11.56
N LYS A 282 7.44 11.09 -11.73
CA LYS A 282 6.45 11.25 -12.81
C LYS A 282 5.03 11.53 -12.29
N GLY A 283 4.81 11.39 -11.00
CA GLY A 283 3.52 11.64 -10.38
C GLY A 283 2.41 10.67 -10.83
N LEU A 284 2.74 9.41 -11.11
CA LEU A 284 1.80 8.45 -11.66
C LEU A 284 1.43 7.39 -10.61
N VAL A 285 0.13 7.24 -10.34
CA VAL A 285 -0.41 6.08 -9.61
C VAL A 285 -0.63 4.97 -10.61
N LYS A 286 0.06 3.85 -10.43
CA LYS A 286 0.09 2.72 -11.35
C LYS A 286 -0.50 1.46 -10.74
N ARG A 287 -1.01 0.58 -11.60
CA ARG A 287 -1.48 -0.76 -11.26
C ARG A 287 -0.86 -1.78 -12.22
N ARG A 288 -0.39 -2.92 -11.69
CA ARG A 288 -0.08 -4.13 -12.47
C ARG A 288 -1.04 -5.24 -12.04
N VAL A 289 -1.58 -6.00 -12.99
CA VAL A 289 -2.55 -7.06 -12.73
C VAL A 289 -2.07 -8.33 -13.39
N ASN A 290 -2.01 -9.42 -12.62
CA ASN A 290 -1.66 -10.74 -13.13
C ASN A 290 -2.52 -11.84 -12.50
N ALA A 291 -2.61 -12.97 -13.17
CA ALA A 291 -3.01 -14.19 -12.51
C ALA A 291 -1.97 -14.57 -11.44
N LEU A 292 -2.43 -14.91 -10.23
CA LEU A 292 -1.52 -15.32 -9.15
C LEU A 292 -0.57 -16.44 -9.58
N ALA A 293 -1.08 -17.46 -10.29
CA ALA A 293 -0.29 -18.61 -10.72
C ALA A 293 0.90 -18.24 -11.61
N GLU A 294 0.74 -17.20 -12.43
CA GLU A 294 1.79 -16.71 -13.32
C GLU A 294 2.95 -16.08 -12.54
N VAL A 295 2.66 -15.07 -11.71
CA VAL A 295 3.70 -14.36 -10.93
C VAL A 295 4.25 -15.23 -9.80
N TRP A 296 3.48 -16.20 -9.31
CA TRP A 296 3.95 -17.16 -8.33
C TRP A 296 5.07 -18.05 -8.88
N SER A 297 4.90 -18.54 -10.09
CA SER A 297 5.89 -19.40 -10.76
C SER A 297 7.04 -18.60 -11.38
N THR A 298 6.77 -17.37 -11.82
CA THR A 298 7.72 -16.53 -12.55
C THR A 298 7.69 -15.11 -12.00
N PRO A 299 8.51 -14.77 -10.99
CA PRO A 299 8.53 -13.46 -10.36
C PRO A 299 8.82 -12.28 -11.32
N THR A 300 9.35 -12.56 -12.50
CA THR A 300 9.64 -11.56 -13.56
C THR A 300 8.51 -11.43 -14.58
N ALA A 301 7.36 -12.07 -14.38
CA ALA A 301 6.24 -12.05 -15.30
C ALA A 301 5.17 -10.98 -14.96
N TRP A 302 5.47 -10.03 -14.09
CA TRP A 302 4.52 -8.95 -13.83
C TRP A 302 4.24 -8.15 -15.09
N ALA A 303 2.95 -8.02 -15.41
CA ALA A 303 2.46 -7.32 -16.61
C ALA A 303 2.90 -5.85 -16.64
N GLU A 304 2.85 -5.24 -17.81
CA GLU A 304 3.08 -3.80 -17.95
C GLU A 304 2.03 -3.01 -17.14
N PRO A 305 2.44 -1.88 -16.54
CA PRO A 305 1.54 -1.12 -15.69
C PRO A 305 0.53 -0.30 -16.49
N GLU A 306 -0.66 -0.20 -15.96
CA GLU A 306 -1.62 0.84 -16.36
C GLU A 306 -1.57 2.02 -15.37
N VAL A 307 -1.82 3.23 -15.87
CA VAL A 307 -1.92 4.45 -15.05
C VAL A 307 -3.37 4.59 -14.60
N VAL A 308 -3.60 4.51 -13.29
CA VAL A 308 -4.94 4.63 -12.69
C VAL A 308 -5.21 5.98 -12.05
N GLY A 309 -4.17 6.78 -11.78
CA GLY A 309 -4.30 8.11 -11.21
C GLY A 309 -3.05 8.96 -11.42
N VAL A 310 -3.16 10.23 -11.04
CA VAL A 310 -2.08 11.22 -11.18
C VAL A 310 -1.96 12.04 -9.89
N GLY A 311 -0.74 12.36 -9.52
CA GLY A 311 -0.38 13.25 -8.42
C GLY A 311 0.77 14.17 -8.81
N SER A 312 1.49 14.72 -7.83
CA SER A 312 2.64 15.58 -8.05
C SER A 312 3.85 14.81 -8.58
N GLU A 313 4.61 15.43 -9.48
CA GLU A 313 5.86 14.88 -10.02
C GLU A 313 7.05 15.00 -9.03
N ARG A 314 6.88 15.68 -7.89
CA ARG A 314 7.94 15.87 -6.90
C ARG A 314 8.31 14.55 -6.23
N PRO A 315 9.59 14.10 -6.27
CA PRO A 315 9.98 12.77 -5.80
C PRO A 315 9.68 12.51 -4.32
N TRP A 316 9.81 13.53 -3.46
CA TRP A 316 9.68 13.38 -2.02
C TRP A 316 8.37 13.89 -1.44
N ASP A 317 7.53 14.50 -2.28
CA ASP A 317 6.26 15.11 -1.85
C ASP A 317 5.04 14.28 -2.23
N THR A 318 5.25 13.06 -2.73
CA THR A 318 4.18 12.16 -3.16
C THR A 318 4.54 10.71 -2.90
N GLY A 319 3.55 9.87 -2.81
CA GLY A 319 3.79 8.43 -2.79
C GLY A 319 2.96 7.65 -1.78
N ASN A 320 3.46 6.47 -1.49
CA ASN A 320 2.93 5.50 -0.54
C ASN A 320 1.45 5.21 -0.78
N VAL A 321 1.17 4.56 -1.91
CA VAL A 321 -0.18 4.04 -2.20
C VAL A 321 -0.49 2.93 -1.22
N ASN A 322 -1.65 3.02 -0.58
CA ASN A 322 -2.18 1.98 0.27
C ASN A 322 -3.62 1.66 -0.14
N ALA A 323 -3.94 0.39 -0.32
CA ALA A 323 -5.21 -0.07 -0.87
C ALA A 323 -6.09 -0.78 0.16
N THR A 324 -7.41 -0.65 0.00
CA THR A 324 -8.44 -1.48 0.64
C THR A 324 -9.55 -1.78 -0.36
N VAL A 325 -10.46 -2.69 -0.03
CA VAL A 325 -11.49 -3.17 -0.95
C VAL A 325 -12.87 -3.07 -0.34
N ILE A 326 -13.83 -2.55 -1.11
CA ILE A 326 -15.27 -2.66 -0.82
C ILE A 326 -15.97 -3.15 -2.10
N GLY A 327 -16.54 -4.34 -2.04
CA GLY A 327 -17.19 -4.96 -3.19
C GLY A 327 -16.22 -5.14 -4.37
N ARG A 328 -16.53 -4.51 -5.51
CA ARG A 328 -15.69 -4.53 -6.71
C ARG A 328 -14.87 -3.26 -6.89
N THR A 329 -14.70 -2.46 -5.86
CA THR A 329 -13.90 -1.23 -5.91
C THR A 329 -12.70 -1.35 -5.00
N HIS A 330 -11.51 -1.10 -5.55
CA HIS A 330 -10.30 -0.90 -4.77
C HIS A 330 -10.18 0.60 -4.47
N PHE A 331 -10.07 0.95 -3.21
CA PHE A 331 -9.87 2.32 -2.77
C PHE A 331 -8.40 2.51 -2.42
N LEU A 332 -7.76 3.44 -3.10
CA LEU A 332 -6.35 3.75 -2.92
C LEU A 332 -6.20 5.05 -2.13
N ALA A 333 -5.41 5.04 -1.07
CA ALA A 333 -4.96 6.26 -0.43
C ALA A 333 -3.54 6.58 -0.87
N TYR A 334 -3.25 7.86 -1.15
CA TYR A 334 -1.91 8.37 -1.40
C TYR A 334 -1.83 9.83 -1.00
N TYR A 335 -0.61 10.35 -0.86
CA TYR A 335 -0.42 11.78 -0.61
C TYR A 335 0.32 12.44 -1.77
N SER A 336 0.04 13.73 -1.98
CA SER A 336 0.59 14.49 -3.10
C SER A 336 0.62 15.99 -2.77
N GLY A 337 1.57 16.72 -3.35
CA GLY A 337 1.71 18.14 -3.15
C GLY A 337 3.15 18.60 -3.29
N THR A 338 3.50 19.67 -2.59
CA THR A 338 4.85 20.22 -2.52
C THR A 338 5.18 20.55 -1.08
N ASP A 339 6.30 20.00 -0.56
CA ASP A 339 6.79 20.30 0.78
C ASP A 339 6.87 21.82 1.03
N PRO A 340 6.33 22.35 2.13
CA PRO A 340 5.78 21.65 3.28
C PRO A 340 4.26 21.39 3.22
N ASN A 341 3.60 21.56 2.09
CA ASN A 341 2.16 21.42 1.97
C ASN A 341 1.80 20.25 1.05
N THR A 342 1.33 19.17 1.64
CA THR A 342 0.82 17.98 0.95
C THR A 342 -0.60 17.67 1.37
N ALA A 343 -1.36 17.05 0.50
CA ALA A 343 -2.73 16.61 0.75
C ALA A 343 -2.81 15.08 0.64
N VAL A 344 -3.80 14.51 1.31
CA VAL A 344 -4.14 13.09 1.24
C VAL A 344 -5.36 12.91 0.35
N TYR A 345 -5.29 11.95 -0.53
CA TYR A 345 -6.31 11.64 -1.52
C TYR A 345 -6.80 10.20 -1.40
N ALA A 346 -8.07 9.99 -1.77
CA ALA A 346 -8.69 8.68 -1.94
C ALA A 346 -9.10 8.52 -3.41
N LEU A 347 -8.63 7.46 -4.07
CA LEU A 347 -8.92 7.18 -5.47
C LEU A 347 -9.66 5.84 -5.57
N PRO A 348 -10.95 5.84 -5.96
CA PRO A 348 -11.66 4.61 -6.28
C PRO A 348 -11.22 4.09 -7.66
N VAL A 349 -10.88 2.81 -7.73
CA VAL A 349 -10.48 2.11 -8.94
C VAL A 349 -11.29 0.83 -9.06
N LEU A 350 -11.88 0.57 -10.21
CA LEU A 350 -12.62 -0.67 -10.42
C LEU A 350 -11.65 -1.87 -10.35
N ALA A 351 -12.06 -2.91 -9.63
CA ALA A 351 -11.31 -4.16 -9.58
C ALA A 351 -11.16 -4.74 -11.01
N PRO A 352 -10.01 -5.34 -11.34
CA PRO A 352 -9.83 -5.96 -12.64
C PRO A 352 -10.84 -7.09 -12.83
N GLY A 353 -11.45 -7.18 -14.03
CA GLY A 353 -12.25 -8.32 -14.44
C GLY A 353 -11.37 -9.45 -14.95
N ARG A 354 -11.88 -10.69 -14.94
CA ARG A 354 -11.27 -11.74 -15.78
C ARG A 354 -11.39 -11.26 -17.23
N GLY A 355 -10.29 -11.17 -17.93
CA GLY A 355 -10.33 -10.98 -19.39
C GLY A 355 -11.27 -12.03 -20.01
N LYS A 356 -12.11 -11.59 -20.92
CA LYS A 356 -12.99 -12.48 -21.70
C LYS A 356 -12.16 -13.38 -22.59
#